data_e5fc4560a6970bdc97ea5112b5da220b
#
_entry.id   e5fc4560a6970bdc97ea5112b5da220b
#
_cell.length_a   1.000
_cell.length_b   1.000
_cell.length_c   1.000
_cell.angle_alpha   90.00
_cell.angle_beta   90.00
_cell.angle_gamma   90.00
#
_symmetry.space_group_name_H-M   'P 1'
#
loop_
_entity.id
_entity.type
_entity.pdbx_description
1 polymer ?
#
loop_
_entity_poly.entity_id
_entity_poly.type
_entity_poly.pdbx_seq_one_letter_code
_entity_poly.pdbx_strand_id
1 'polypeptide(L)'
;MTNWTKLLSLALGLFLLVPASAQTKGTEEKKKDNKFGYVQAVDIFGSSLALLDRHFVDSIDIKRLSRIALDGMLESLDPYTEYYSAEDTDKLRILTTGAYGGIGSVISQRPDSTVIINDPMEGMPAAEAGLRAGDIILEVDGKDFRKSTSDQVSAALKGTPGSKITLLIQRPGEAKPRRVEFRRQKIQVSPVSYYGIVGKDMGYIALTGFPNTAAAEVKKAFLELKAKHQLRGLILDLRDNGGGLIDEAIKIVNFFVPAGEEVVTTRGRNARRQEVVYRTTDKPLDTQIPLAVLINAQSASASEIVSGSLQDLDRAVVMGVKSYGKGLVQTTMQLPYDGTIKLTTAKYYIPSGRCIQRIDYQSMREGKGAKVLPDSLTKVFHTRAGREVRDAGGILPDITLTSDTLPTMVYYLRFNNDAFDWVTDYVRSHRSIASPRDFRLTEADYASFSERLIEKKFDYDRQSGKELQKLEDLAKFEGYYSKSREAFETLKKILVPDLKHDLQAHRPFIEEYLTGAILTRYYYNRGALERRVPEDKMVRAAIELLGDPVRYAKTLSTPEAKPASSPSK
;
A
#
# COMPACT_ATOMS: atom_id res chain seq x y z
N MET A 1 66.95 16.27 -35.44
CA MET A 1 68.28 16.05 -34.82
C MET A 1 68.03 15.10 -33.66
N THR A 2 68.29 13.94 -33.71
CA THR A 2 69.17 12.79 -33.85
C THR A 2 68.67 11.73 -32.90
N ASN A 3 68.05 10.66 -33.37
CA ASN A 3 68.55 9.29 -33.65
C ASN A 3 69.43 8.70 -32.54
N TRP A 4 69.02 7.45 -32.08
CA TRP A 4 69.76 6.19 -32.24
C TRP A 4 69.06 5.09 -31.41
N THR A 5 68.36 4.15 -31.98
CA THR A 5 68.60 2.82 -32.60
C THR A 5 69.42 1.81 -31.81
N LYS A 6 68.76 0.65 -31.57
CA LYS A 6 69.19 -0.76 -31.62
C LYS A 6 70.21 -1.29 -30.62
N LEU A 7 69.82 -2.43 -30.00
CA LEU A 7 70.49 -3.72 -30.25
C LEU A 7 69.73 -4.91 -29.62
N LEU A 8 69.49 -5.89 -30.43
CA LEU A 8 69.06 -7.27 -30.13
C LEU A 8 70.22 -8.04 -29.44
N SER A 9 69.88 -9.01 -28.58
CA SER A 9 70.64 -10.27 -28.47
C SER A 9 69.76 -11.40 -27.96
N LEU A 10 69.66 -12.43 -28.75
CA LEU A 10 69.15 -13.79 -28.55
C LEU A 10 69.96 -14.57 -27.49
N ALA A 11 69.32 -15.39 -26.67
CA ALA A 11 69.90 -16.62 -26.15
C ALA A 11 68.83 -17.68 -25.92
N LEU A 12 69.01 -18.79 -26.58
CA LEU A 12 68.23 -20.02 -26.66
C LEU A 12 68.45 -20.92 -25.46
N GLY A 13 67.38 -21.59 -24.98
CA GLY A 13 67.50 -23.04 -24.62
C GLY A 13 67.55 -23.40 -23.16
N LEU A 14 66.53 -24.02 -22.62
CA LEU A 14 66.48 -25.45 -22.26
C LEU A 14 65.11 -25.84 -21.69
N PHE A 15 64.48 -26.84 -22.33
CA PHE A 15 63.31 -27.53 -21.82
C PHE A 15 63.64 -28.37 -20.60
N LEU A 16 62.88 -28.21 -19.51
CA LEU A 16 62.66 -29.27 -18.53
C LEU A 16 61.18 -29.36 -18.20
N LEU A 17 60.61 -30.48 -18.60
CA LEU A 17 59.27 -30.94 -18.27
C LEU A 17 59.18 -31.24 -16.76
N VAL A 18 58.24 -30.58 -16.06
CA VAL A 18 57.77 -30.97 -14.73
C VAL A 18 56.24 -31.04 -14.79
N PRO A 19 55.59 -32.07 -14.22
CA PRO A 19 54.18 -32.34 -14.46
C PRO A 19 53.26 -31.35 -13.79
N ALA A 20 52.17 -30.99 -14.49
CA ALA A 20 51.12 -30.11 -14.03
C ALA A 20 50.30 -30.77 -12.90
N SER A 21 50.51 -30.38 -11.68
CA SER A 21 49.50 -30.52 -10.62
C SER A 21 48.51 -29.36 -10.77
N ALA A 22 47.24 -29.69 -11.10
CA ALA A 22 46.14 -28.77 -11.19
C ALA A 22 45.85 -28.17 -9.81
N GLN A 23 46.40 -27.00 -9.52
CA GLN A 23 45.87 -26.12 -8.48
C GLN A 23 44.78 -25.24 -9.07
N THR A 24 43.56 -25.54 -8.71
CA THR A 24 42.40 -24.64 -8.85
C THR A 24 42.69 -23.36 -8.05
N LYS A 25 43.20 -22.32 -8.72
CA LYS A 25 43.21 -20.97 -8.19
C LYS A 25 41.75 -20.48 -8.14
N GLY A 26 41.17 -20.54 -6.94
CA GLY A 26 39.99 -19.74 -6.62
C GLY A 26 40.37 -18.26 -6.83
N THR A 27 39.66 -17.63 -7.73
CA THR A 27 39.69 -16.18 -7.89
C THR A 27 39.11 -15.55 -6.63
N GLU A 28 39.97 -15.23 -5.65
CA GLU A 28 39.68 -14.23 -4.65
C GLU A 28 39.53 -12.88 -5.38
N GLU A 29 38.27 -12.46 -5.64
CA GLU A 29 37.98 -11.07 -5.94
C GLU A 29 38.50 -10.23 -4.78
N LYS A 30 39.65 -9.60 -4.96
CA LYS A 30 40.14 -8.54 -4.08
C LYS A 30 39.08 -7.47 -4.03
N LYS A 31 38.31 -7.41 -2.94
CA LYS A 31 37.47 -6.26 -2.60
C LYS A 31 38.41 -5.04 -2.61
N LYS A 32 38.36 -4.23 -3.66
CA LYS A 32 38.99 -2.91 -3.69
C LYS A 32 38.55 -2.17 -2.43
N ASP A 33 39.50 -1.77 -1.61
CA ASP A 33 39.26 -0.94 -0.43
C ASP A 33 38.73 0.42 -0.95
N ASN A 34 37.41 0.62 -0.84
CA ASN A 34 36.70 1.77 -1.40
C ASN A 34 36.88 3.06 -0.57
N LYS A 35 37.79 3.04 0.45
CA LYS A 35 37.97 4.19 1.36
C LYS A 35 38.46 5.44 0.65
N PHE A 36 39.40 5.31 -0.28
CA PHE A 36 39.90 6.45 -1.05
C PHE A 36 38.78 7.04 -1.95
N GLY A 37 37.99 6.20 -2.62
CA GLY A 37 36.87 6.65 -3.45
C GLY A 37 35.79 7.35 -2.65
N TYR A 38 35.53 6.91 -1.41
CA TYR A 38 34.56 7.58 -0.52
C TYR A 38 35.03 9.00 -0.14
N VAL A 39 36.29 9.18 0.32
CA VAL A 39 36.84 10.50 0.69
C VAL A 39 36.81 11.44 -0.51
N GLN A 40 37.26 10.97 -1.67
CA GLN A 40 37.25 11.76 -2.90
C GLN A 40 35.82 12.21 -3.29
N ALA A 41 34.82 11.33 -3.16
CA ALA A 41 33.44 11.66 -3.46
C ALA A 41 32.89 12.75 -2.52
N VAL A 42 33.18 12.65 -1.22
CA VAL A 42 32.77 13.65 -0.22
C VAL A 42 33.42 15.02 -0.52
N ASP A 43 34.72 15.04 -0.82
CA ASP A 43 35.48 16.26 -1.11
C ASP A 43 34.95 16.95 -2.39
N ILE A 44 34.69 16.18 -3.45
CA ILE A 44 34.14 16.70 -4.70
C ILE A 44 32.74 17.29 -4.45
N PHE A 45 31.87 16.56 -3.73
CA PHE A 45 30.52 17.01 -3.44
C PHE A 45 30.51 18.31 -2.60
N GLY A 46 31.28 18.35 -1.52
CA GLY A 46 31.41 19.52 -0.66
C GLY A 46 32.00 20.74 -1.39
N SER A 47 33.07 20.53 -2.17
CA SER A 47 33.67 21.58 -2.99
C SER A 47 32.71 22.11 -4.05
N SER A 48 31.92 21.23 -4.68
CA SER A 48 30.91 21.63 -5.67
C SER A 48 29.85 22.52 -5.05
N LEU A 49 29.32 22.16 -3.87
CA LEU A 49 28.34 22.99 -3.15
C LEU A 49 28.92 24.37 -2.79
N ALA A 50 30.16 24.43 -2.31
CA ALA A 50 30.83 25.69 -1.97
C ALA A 50 31.07 26.59 -3.20
N LEU A 51 31.39 26.01 -4.36
CA LEU A 51 31.55 26.75 -5.61
C LEU A 51 30.22 27.26 -6.14
N LEU A 52 29.16 26.45 -6.05
CA LEU A 52 27.79 26.85 -6.45
C LEU A 52 27.32 28.00 -5.58
N ASP A 53 27.45 27.92 -4.25
CA ASP A 53 27.06 28.99 -3.33
C ASP A 53 27.77 30.31 -3.62
N ARG A 54 29.05 30.25 -4.01
CA ARG A 54 29.89 31.44 -4.24
C ARG A 54 29.76 32.03 -5.63
N HIS A 55 29.53 31.22 -6.67
CA HIS A 55 29.72 31.61 -8.05
C HIS A 55 28.50 31.42 -8.95
N PHE A 56 27.44 30.79 -8.50
CA PHE A 56 26.25 30.64 -9.32
C PHE A 56 25.60 32.01 -9.56
N VAL A 57 25.07 32.23 -10.78
CA VAL A 57 24.59 33.55 -11.23
C VAL A 57 23.44 34.09 -10.38
N ASP A 58 22.57 33.21 -9.88
CA ASP A 58 21.44 33.58 -9.01
C ASP A 58 21.67 33.09 -7.59
N SER A 59 20.95 33.65 -6.61
CA SER A 59 20.95 33.12 -5.23
C SER A 59 20.34 31.74 -5.18
N ILE A 60 21.01 30.82 -4.51
CA ILE A 60 20.56 29.43 -4.36
C ILE A 60 20.38 29.06 -2.90
N ASP A 61 19.39 28.20 -2.63
CA ASP A 61 19.20 27.58 -1.34
C ASP A 61 20.01 26.27 -1.28
N ILE A 62 21.16 26.32 -0.62
CA ILE A 62 22.07 25.18 -0.49
C ILE A 62 21.42 24.03 0.28
N LYS A 63 20.59 24.30 1.30
CA LYS A 63 19.86 23.27 2.06
C LYS A 63 18.92 22.49 1.13
N ARG A 64 18.15 23.20 0.31
CA ARG A 64 17.24 22.61 -0.68
C ARG A 64 18.00 21.84 -1.76
N LEU A 65 19.10 22.40 -2.29
CA LEU A 65 19.90 21.74 -3.31
C LEU A 65 20.53 20.44 -2.80
N SER A 66 21.10 20.47 -1.58
CA SER A 66 21.64 19.30 -0.93
C SER A 66 20.59 18.22 -0.69
N ARG A 67 19.36 18.61 -0.34
CA ARG A 67 18.23 17.68 -0.18
C ARG A 67 17.89 17.00 -1.51
N ILE A 68 17.78 17.73 -2.61
CA ILE A 68 17.51 17.19 -3.95
C ILE A 68 18.59 16.18 -4.36
N ALA A 69 19.87 16.50 -4.11
CA ALA A 69 20.99 15.62 -4.44
C ALA A 69 20.96 14.33 -3.60
N LEU A 70 20.65 14.43 -2.30
CA LEU A 70 20.52 13.29 -1.41
C LEU A 70 19.35 12.39 -1.80
N ASP A 71 18.16 12.97 -2.05
CA ASP A 71 16.98 12.22 -2.47
C ASP A 71 17.25 11.49 -3.80
N GLY A 72 17.83 12.15 -4.80
CA GLY A 72 18.20 11.52 -6.08
C GLY A 72 19.22 10.39 -5.94
N MET A 73 20.19 10.52 -5.04
CA MET A 73 21.15 9.44 -4.72
C MET A 73 20.42 8.23 -4.11
N LEU A 74 19.52 8.45 -3.16
CA LEU A 74 18.79 7.38 -2.48
C LEU A 74 17.78 6.69 -3.39
N GLU A 75 17.02 7.45 -4.17
CA GLU A 75 16.06 6.95 -5.15
C GLU A 75 16.71 6.07 -6.23
N SER A 76 18.00 6.32 -6.56
CA SER A 76 18.74 5.48 -7.50
C SER A 76 19.00 4.05 -7.00
N LEU A 77 18.85 3.79 -5.70
CA LEU A 77 19.04 2.48 -5.09
C LEU A 77 17.79 1.64 -5.09
N ASP A 78 16.72 2.18 -4.54
CA ASP A 78 15.36 1.62 -4.47
C ASP A 78 14.38 2.69 -3.95
N PRO A 79 13.04 2.52 -4.12
CA PRO A 79 12.06 3.53 -3.70
C PRO A 79 11.76 3.56 -2.19
N TYR A 80 12.45 2.76 -1.37
CA TYR A 80 12.19 2.63 0.06
C TYR A 80 13.31 3.22 0.92
N THR A 81 14.46 3.47 0.29
CA THR A 81 15.60 4.12 0.92
C THR A 81 15.39 5.63 0.88
N GLU A 82 15.13 6.24 2.05
CA GLU A 82 14.65 7.62 2.17
C GLU A 82 15.40 8.35 3.30
N TYR A 83 15.56 9.66 3.12
CA TYR A 83 16.07 10.56 4.15
C TYR A 83 14.92 11.37 4.77
N TYR A 84 14.92 11.45 6.09
CA TYR A 84 14.04 12.27 6.90
C TYR A 84 14.86 13.33 7.64
N SER A 85 14.53 14.60 7.44
CA SER A 85 15.08 15.69 8.22
C SER A 85 14.52 15.67 9.66
N ALA A 86 15.08 16.46 10.55
CA ALA A 86 14.53 16.65 11.91
C ALA A 86 13.04 17.04 11.86
N GLU A 87 12.66 17.87 10.89
CA GLU A 87 11.27 18.32 10.66
C GLU A 87 10.36 17.19 10.15
N ASP A 88 10.91 16.20 9.44
CA ASP A 88 10.18 15.04 8.89
C ASP A 88 10.08 13.86 9.87
N THR A 89 10.76 13.90 11.02
CA THR A 89 10.80 12.80 12.00
C THR A 89 9.40 12.42 12.50
N ASP A 90 8.48 13.38 12.58
CA ASP A 90 7.08 13.11 12.93
C ASP A 90 6.39 12.19 11.92
N LYS A 91 6.69 12.29 10.62
CA LYS A 91 6.14 11.38 9.59
C LYS A 91 6.58 9.95 9.86
N LEU A 92 7.88 9.75 10.15
CA LEU A 92 8.43 8.43 10.47
C LEU A 92 7.82 7.86 11.77
N ARG A 93 7.62 8.71 12.79
CA ARG A 93 6.98 8.32 14.05
C ARG A 93 5.53 7.88 13.82
N ILE A 94 4.77 8.59 12.99
CA ILE A 94 3.39 8.22 12.65
C ILE A 94 3.35 6.85 11.97
N LEU A 95 4.26 6.58 11.03
CA LEU A 95 4.35 5.28 10.33
C LEU A 95 4.61 4.11 11.28
N THR A 96 5.40 4.32 12.35
CA THR A 96 5.78 3.26 13.29
C THR A 96 4.82 3.13 14.47
N THR A 97 4.27 4.24 14.97
CA THR A 97 3.40 4.25 16.16
C THR A 97 1.91 4.35 15.84
N GLY A 98 1.55 4.79 14.64
CA GLY A 98 0.17 5.14 14.30
C GLY A 98 -0.37 6.34 15.08
N ALA A 99 0.51 7.13 15.75
CA ALA A 99 0.10 8.19 16.67
C ALA A 99 0.70 9.56 16.34
N TYR A 100 -0.10 10.61 16.49
CA TYR A 100 0.35 12.01 16.37
C TYR A 100 -0.46 12.94 17.29
N GLY A 101 0.07 14.12 17.57
CA GLY A 101 -0.69 15.18 18.25
C GLY A 101 -1.52 15.98 17.24
N GLY A 102 -2.83 16.08 17.44
CA GLY A 102 -3.69 16.78 16.50
C GLY A 102 -5.17 16.77 16.85
N ILE A 103 -6.02 16.92 15.86
CA ILE A 103 -7.47 17.03 16.02
C ILE A 103 -8.25 15.75 15.67
N GLY A 104 -7.63 14.76 15.00
CA GLY A 104 -8.29 13.51 14.60
C GLY A 104 -9.33 13.71 13.50
N SER A 105 -8.93 14.30 12.39
CA SER A 105 -9.75 14.44 11.19
C SER A 105 -8.93 14.31 9.92
N VAL A 106 -9.52 13.72 8.90
CA VAL A 106 -9.05 13.82 7.52
C VAL A 106 -9.49 15.17 6.95
N ILE A 107 -8.60 15.86 6.28
CA ILE A 107 -8.89 17.09 5.54
C ILE A 107 -8.62 16.89 4.05
N SER A 108 -9.29 17.64 3.20
CA SER A 108 -9.03 17.63 1.76
C SER A 108 -9.04 19.05 1.19
N GLN A 109 -8.25 19.25 0.14
CA GLN A 109 -8.22 20.52 -0.60
C GLN A 109 -9.15 20.44 -1.80
N ARG A 110 -9.92 21.50 -2.02
CA ARG A 110 -10.78 21.66 -3.18
C ARG A 110 -10.06 22.39 -4.33
N PRO A 111 -10.56 22.31 -5.56
CA PRO A 111 -9.98 23.01 -6.71
C PRO A 111 -9.94 24.55 -6.56
N ASP A 112 -10.85 25.13 -5.77
CA ASP A 112 -10.89 26.54 -5.43
C ASP A 112 -9.86 26.94 -4.34
N SER A 113 -8.97 26.01 -3.99
CA SER A 113 -7.95 26.14 -2.93
C SER A 113 -8.50 26.19 -1.51
N THR A 114 -9.80 25.98 -1.28
CA THR A 114 -10.32 25.86 0.08
C THR A 114 -9.97 24.48 0.66
N VAL A 115 -9.72 24.43 1.98
CA VAL A 115 -9.48 23.17 2.70
C VAL A 115 -10.68 22.88 3.60
N ILE A 116 -11.19 21.66 3.48
CA ILE A 116 -12.38 21.21 4.21
C ILE A 116 -12.05 20.10 5.19
N ILE A 117 -12.84 19.99 6.25
CA ILE A 117 -12.97 18.77 7.04
C ILE A 117 -13.63 17.73 6.14
N ASN A 118 -12.92 16.67 5.83
CA ASN A 118 -13.45 15.59 4.98
C ASN A 118 -14.11 14.49 5.82
N ASP A 119 -13.43 14.05 6.88
CA ASP A 119 -13.91 12.98 7.77
C ASP A 119 -13.39 13.20 9.19
N PRO A 120 -14.21 13.71 10.12
CA PRO A 120 -13.87 13.74 11.54
C PRO A 120 -13.98 12.32 12.13
N MET A 121 -12.87 11.83 12.73
CA MET A 121 -12.78 10.45 13.23
C MET A 121 -13.59 10.26 14.51
N GLU A 122 -14.24 9.10 14.65
CA GLU A 122 -15.05 8.73 15.82
C GLU A 122 -14.26 8.83 17.13
N GLY A 123 -14.83 9.48 18.16
CA GLY A 123 -14.22 9.64 19.49
C GLY A 123 -12.98 10.52 19.52
N MET A 124 -12.69 11.28 18.46
CA MET A 124 -11.57 12.19 18.39
C MET A 124 -11.98 13.66 18.56
N PRO A 125 -11.05 14.55 18.94
CA PRO A 125 -11.36 15.94 19.31
C PRO A 125 -12.19 16.70 18.29
N ALA A 126 -11.94 16.52 17.00
CA ALA A 126 -12.70 17.18 15.94
C ALA A 126 -14.17 16.78 15.94
N ALA A 127 -14.47 15.49 16.06
CA ALA A 127 -15.83 14.97 16.13
C ALA A 127 -16.53 15.41 17.43
N GLU A 128 -15.84 15.32 18.57
CA GLU A 128 -16.36 15.73 19.89
C GLU A 128 -16.65 17.23 19.95
N ALA A 129 -15.83 18.06 19.27
CA ALA A 129 -16.06 19.50 19.15
C ALA A 129 -17.20 19.86 18.16
N GLY A 130 -17.83 18.85 17.52
CA GLY A 130 -18.94 19.02 16.61
C GLY A 130 -18.53 19.52 15.22
N LEU A 131 -17.27 19.35 14.81
CA LEU A 131 -16.86 19.54 13.43
C LEU A 131 -17.51 18.46 12.55
N ARG A 132 -17.88 18.85 11.36
CA ARG A 132 -18.58 17.96 10.41
C ARG A 132 -17.87 17.95 9.07
N ALA A 133 -18.04 16.90 8.35
CA ALA A 133 -17.58 16.86 6.97
C ALA A 133 -18.27 17.95 6.14
N GLY A 134 -17.49 18.66 5.34
CA GLY A 134 -17.90 19.84 4.58
C GLY A 134 -17.59 21.18 5.28
N ASP A 135 -17.25 21.20 6.57
CA ASP A 135 -16.80 22.43 7.23
C ASP A 135 -15.53 22.97 6.56
N ILE A 136 -15.58 24.18 6.02
CA ILE A 136 -14.44 24.85 5.37
C ILE A 136 -13.60 25.52 6.46
N ILE A 137 -12.31 25.24 6.51
CA ILE A 137 -11.38 25.86 7.46
C ILE A 137 -10.94 27.21 6.92
N LEU A 138 -11.29 28.28 7.64
CA LEU A 138 -10.94 29.66 7.29
C LEU A 138 -9.70 30.13 8.07
N GLU A 139 -9.65 29.86 9.39
CA GLU A 139 -8.55 30.26 10.28
C GLU A 139 -8.22 29.15 11.26
N VAL A 140 -6.94 29.06 11.63
CA VAL A 140 -6.42 28.21 12.71
C VAL A 140 -5.61 29.11 13.65
N ASP A 141 -5.99 29.16 14.92
CA ASP A 141 -5.35 29.97 15.96
C ASP A 141 -5.17 31.45 15.55
N GLY A 142 -6.19 32.01 14.83
CA GLY A 142 -6.24 33.40 14.36
C GLY A 142 -5.43 33.67 13.08
N LYS A 143 -4.75 32.67 12.51
CA LYS A 143 -4.05 32.77 11.24
C LYS A 143 -4.97 32.38 10.09
N ASP A 144 -5.00 33.18 9.02
CA ASP A 144 -5.80 32.93 7.80
C ASP A 144 -5.21 31.77 6.96
N PHE A 145 -6.09 30.83 6.57
CA PHE A 145 -5.76 29.68 5.75
C PHE A 145 -6.64 29.52 4.49
N ARG A 146 -7.41 30.56 4.11
CA ARG A 146 -8.35 30.51 2.98
C ARG A 146 -7.73 30.17 1.62
N LYS A 147 -6.44 30.45 1.43
CA LYS A 147 -5.69 30.18 0.20
C LYS A 147 -4.46 29.29 0.46
N SER A 148 -4.47 28.53 1.52
CA SER A 148 -3.36 27.68 1.92
C SER A 148 -3.51 26.27 1.34
N THR A 149 -2.38 25.56 1.23
CA THR A 149 -2.41 24.15 0.83
C THR A 149 -2.89 23.27 1.99
N SER A 150 -3.39 22.07 1.67
CA SER A 150 -3.75 21.07 2.67
C SER A 150 -2.61 20.74 3.63
N ASP A 151 -1.36 20.75 3.15
CA ASP A 151 -0.17 20.50 3.98
C ASP A 151 0.05 21.61 5.02
N GLN A 152 -0.11 22.87 4.61
CA GLN A 152 0.01 24.01 5.52
C GLN A 152 -1.08 23.98 6.61
N VAL A 153 -2.32 23.68 6.22
CA VAL A 153 -3.43 23.52 7.17
C VAL A 153 -3.17 22.32 8.07
N SER A 154 -2.76 21.18 7.53
CA SER A 154 -2.44 19.98 8.30
C SER A 154 -1.35 20.24 9.35
N ALA A 155 -0.30 20.97 8.99
CA ALA A 155 0.76 21.37 9.91
C ALA A 155 0.21 22.25 11.05
N ALA A 156 -0.69 23.20 10.75
CA ALA A 156 -1.31 24.06 11.77
C ALA A 156 -2.29 23.33 12.69
N LEU A 157 -2.98 22.29 12.19
CA LEU A 157 -3.90 21.47 12.98
C LEU A 157 -3.16 20.53 13.93
N LYS A 158 -1.94 20.11 13.59
CA LYS A 158 -1.07 19.30 14.46
C LYS A 158 -0.50 20.15 15.59
N GLY A 159 -0.02 19.49 16.64
CA GLY A 159 0.64 20.16 17.75
C GLY A 159 0.69 19.28 19.01
N THR A 160 1.23 19.85 20.09
CA THR A 160 1.40 19.14 21.36
C THR A 160 0.04 18.70 21.91
N PRO A 161 -0.15 17.43 22.29
CA PRO A 161 -1.36 16.99 22.99
C PRO A 161 -1.64 17.84 24.23
N GLY A 162 -2.91 18.21 24.42
CA GLY A 162 -3.35 19.11 25.49
C GLY A 162 -3.33 20.60 25.12
N SER A 163 -2.63 21.02 24.06
CA SER A 163 -2.63 22.42 23.60
C SER A 163 -4.01 22.83 23.07
N LYS A 164 -4.40 24.08 23.38
CA LYS A 164 -5.63 24.68 22.85
C LYS A 164 -5.50 24.93 21.36
N ILE A 165 -6.61 24.75 20.63
CA ILE A 165 -6.75 25.11 19.22
C ILE A 165 -8.07 25.86 19.03
N THR A 166 -8.06 26.87 18.19
CA THR A 166 -9.24 27.64 17.79
C THR A 166 -9.36 27.59 16.28
N LEU A 167 -10.50 27.13 15.77
CA LEU A 167 -10.82 27.12 14.34
C LEU A 167 -11.92 28.14 14.05
N LEU A 168 -11.77 28.92 12.98
CA LEU A 168 -12.87 29.62 12.34
C LEU A 168 -13.27 28.80 11.11
N ILE A 169 -14.50 28.32 11.07
CA ILE A 169 -15.01 27.48 9.98
C ILE A 169 -16.25 28.10 9.34
N GLN A 170 -16.43 27.83 8.05
CA GLN A 170 -17.70 28.08 7.35
C GLN A 170 -18.39 26.74 7.10
N ARG A 171 -19.54 26.55 7.76
CA ARG A 171 -20.36 25.34 7.57
C ARG A 171 -21.31 25.53 6.39
N PRO A 172 -21.42 24.56 5.47
CA PRO A 172 -22.42 24.61 4.39
C PRO A 172 -23.83 24.82 4.94
N GLY A 173 -24.54 25.80 4.37
CA GLY A 173 -25.90 26.18 4.80
C GLY A 173 -25.99 27.10 6.01
N GLU A 174 -24.89 27.46 6.69
CA GLU A 174 -24.87 28.51 7.70
C GLU A 174 -24.48 29.86 7.07
N ALA A 175 -25.17 30.94 7.43
CA ALA A 175 -24.94 32.28 6.85
C ALA A 175 -23.63 32.94 7.35
N LYS A 176 -23.16 32.57 8.54
CA LYS A 176 -21.96 33.18 9.16
C LYS A 176 -20.96 32.11 9.57
N PRO A 177 -19.66 32.41 9.46
CA PRO A 177 -18.62 31.57 10.04
C PRO A 177 -18.82 31.40 11.56
N ARG A 178 -18.39 30.24 12.06
CA ARG A 178 -18.45 29.92 13.49
C ARG A 178 -17.06 29.61 14.03
N ARG A 179 -16.83 30.01 15.27
CA ARG A 179 -15.60 29.71 16.01
C ARG A 179 -15.81 28.44 16.84
N VAL A 180 -14.84 27.52 16.73
CA VAL A 180 -14.84 26.26 17.50
C VAL A 180 -13.53 26.17 18.26
N GLU A 181 -13.61 25.99 19.59
CA GLU A 181 -12.44 25.88 20.47
C GLU A 181 -12.41 24.51 21.13
N PHE A 182 -11.26 23.86 21.12
CA PHE A 182 -11.06 22.56 21.78
C PHE A 182 -9.56 22.32 22.03
N ARG A 183 -9.19 21.13 22.47
CA ARG A 183 -7.79 20.79 22.72
C ARG A 183 -7.33 19.70 21.77
N ARG A 184 -6.09 19.84 21.26
CA ARG A 184 -5.42 18.76 20.54
C ARG A 184 -5.20 17.58 21.48
N GLN A 185 -5.30 16.38 20.97
CA GLN A 185 -5.04 15.16 21.72
C GLN A 185 -4.00 14.30 21.00
N LYS A 186 -3.50 13.27 21.68
CA LYS A 186 -2.78 12.19 21.03
C LYS A 186 -3.79 11.39 20.22
N ILE A 187 -3.73 11.52 18.92
CA ILE A 187 -4.56 10.77 17.99
C ILE A 187 -3.89 9.41 17.77
N GLN A 188 -4.58 8.34 18.08
CA GLN A 188 -4.15 6.97 17.82
C GLN A 188 -5.12 6.36 16.83
N VAL A 189 -4.65 6.17 15.59
CA VAL A 189 -5.46 5.50 14.56
C VAL A 189 -5.39 4.00 14.79
N SER A 190 -6.54 3.36 15.02
CA SER A 190 -6.59 1.90 15.17
C SER A 190 -6.23 1.23 13.84
N PRO A 191 -5.26 0.31 13.83
CA PRO A 191 -4.94 -0.47 12.64
C PRO A 191 -6.03 -1.51 12.32
N VAL A 192 -6.88 -1.88 13.27
CA VAL A 192 -8.08 -2.69 13.05
C VAL A 192 -9.23 -1.76 12.70
N SER A 193 -9.51 -1.59 11.42
CA SER A 193 -10.55 -0.68 10.92
C SER A 193 -11.97 -1.19 11.18
N TYR A 194 -12.14 -2.53 11.23
CA TYR A 194 -13.40 -3.18 11.53
C TYR A 194 -13.17 -4.62 12.00
N TYR A 195 -14.00 -5.08 12.91
CA TYR A 195 -14.14 -6.48 13.26
C TYR A 195 -15.59 -6.78 13.64
N GLY A 196 -16.03 -8.00 13.34
CA GLY A 196 -17.41 -8.40 13.59
C GLY A 196 -17.68 -9.84 13.14
N ILE A 197 -18.94 -10.26 13.26
CA ILE A 197 -19.40 -11.52 12.72
C ILE A 197 -19.90 -11.33 11.30
N VAL A 198 -19.46 -12.20 10.40
CA VAL A 198 -19.95 -12.32 9.03
C VAL A 198 -20.55 -13.72 8.82
N GLY A 199 -21.58 -13.80 7.97
CA GLY A 199 -22.39 -15.01 7.90
C GLY A 199 -23.07 -15.31 9.24
N LYS A 200 -23.06 -16.56 9.68
CA LYS A 200 -23.67 -16.98 10.95
C LYS A 200 -22.67 -16.96 12.11
N ASP A 201 -21.45 -17.42 11.89
CA ASP A 201 -20.51 -17.80 12.94
C ASP A 201 -19.02 -17.62 12.55
N MET A 202 -18.74 -16.85 11.50
CA MET A 202 -17.37 -16.54 11.10
C MET A 202 -16.94 -15.19 11.67
N GLY A 203 -15.80 -15.18 12.38
CA GLY A 203 -15.15 -13.93 12.79
C GLY A 203 -14.49 -13.26 11.58
N TYR A 204 -14.53 -11.93 11.54
CA TYR A 204 -13.85 -11.13 10.55
C TYR A 204 -13.06 -10.01 11.24
N ILE A 205 -11.80 -9.81 10.82
CA ILE A 205 -10.93 -8.74 11.31
C ILE A 205 -10.23 -8.11 10.10
N ALA A 206 -10.45 -6.81 9.88
CA ALA A 206 -9.76 -6.01 8.86
C ALA A 206 -8.58 -5.26 9.47
N LEU A 207 -7.37 -5.58 9.04
CA LEU A 207 -6.13 -4.95 9.49
C LEU A 207 -5.53 -4.10 8.36
N THR A 208 -5.39 -2.80 8.57
CA THR A 208 -4.97 -1.82 7.55
C THR A 208 -3.49 -1.43 7.61
N GLY A 209 -2.75 -1.86 8.63
CA GLY A 209 -1.33 -1.59 8.79
C GLY A 209 -0.74 -2.32 9.99
N PHE A 210 0.58 -2.24 10.15
CA PHE A 210 1.31 -2.86 11.25
C PHE A 210 2.10 -1.83 12.07
N PRO A 211 1.43 -0.80 12.68
CA PRO A 211 2.08 0.00 13.73
C PRO A 211 2.30 -0.87 14.96
N ASN A 212 3.03 -0.35 15.96
CA ASN A 212 3.38 -1.06 17.19
C ASN A 212 2.21 -1.48 18.09
N THR A 213 0.97 -1.18 17.69
CA THR A 213 -0.28 -1.59 18.35
C THR A 213 -1.03 -2.69 17.61
N ALA A 214 -0.58 -3.07 16.41
CA ALA A 214 -1.35 -3.94 15.51
C ALA A 214 -1.68 -5.32 16.14
N ALA A 215 -0.69 -5.98 16.71
CA ALA A 215 -0.89 -7.28 17.33
C ALA A 215 -1.83 -7.22 18.54
N ALA A 216 -1.68 -6.17 19.38
CA ALA A 216 -2.54 -5.98 20.53
C ALA A 216 -4.00 -5.75 20.13
N GLU A 217 -4.25 -4.94 19.08
CA GLU A 217 -5.59 -4.67 18.55
C GLU A 217 -6.22 -5.91 17.90
N VAL A 218 -5.46 -6.67 17.10
CA VAL A 218 -5.92 -7.94 16.52
C VAL A 218 -6.26 -8.96 17.61
N LYS A 219 -5.39 -9.10 18.64
CA LYS A 219 -5.63 -9.96 19.80
C LYS A 219 -6.91 -9.57 20.51
N LYS A 220 -7.11 -8.29 20.80
CA LYS A 220 -8.31 -7.76 21.44
C LYS A 220 -9.55 -8.10 20.62
N ALA A 221 -9.57 -7.79 19.32
CA ALA A 221 -10.68 -8.05 18.42
C ALA A 221 -11.02 -9.57 18.39
N PHE A 222 -10.02 -10.43 18.25
CA PHE A 222 -10.21 -11.87 18.22
C PHE A 222 -10.78 -12.42 19.53
N LEU A 223 -10.25 -12.01 20.68
CA LEU A 223 -10.72 -12.47 21.98
C LEU A 223 -12.14 -11.96 22.29
N GLU A 224 -12.48 -10.74 21.90
CA GLU A 224 -13.85 -10.23 22.06
C GLU A 224 -14.85 -10.99 21.19
N LEU A 225 -14.50 -11.30 19.94
CA LEU A 225 -15.34 -12.12 19.07
C LEU A 225 -15.54 -13.52 19.66
N LYS A 226 -14.45 -14.15 20.13
CA LYS A 226 -14.50 -15.50 20.72
C LYS A 226 -15.28 -15.56 22.04
N ALA A 227 -15.24 -14.48 22.83
CA ALA A 227 -15.97 -14.42 24.09
C ALA A 227 -17.49 -14.26 23.90
N LYS A 228 -17.90 -13.60 22.82
CA LYS A 228 -19.32 -13.30 22.54
C LYS A 228 -19.99 -14.31 21.61
N HIS A 229 -19.21 -15.09 20.83
CA HIS A 229 -19.70 -15.96 19.77
C HIS A 229 -18.93 -17.28 19.72
N GLN A 230 -19.62 -18.33 19.32
CA GLN A 230 -18.98 -19.63 19.00
C GLN A 230 -18.44 -19.57 17.57
N LEU A 231 -17.20 -19.13 17.42
CA LEU A 231 -16.59 -18.99 16.11
C LEU A 231 -16.27 -20.35 15.48
N ARG A 232 -16.70 -20.58 14.25
CA ARG A 232 -16.35 -21.75 13.43
C ARG A 232 -15.17 -21.48 12.50
N GLY A 233 -14.80 -20.22 12.31
CA GLY A 233 -13.67 -19.79 11.49
C GLY A 233 -13.36 -18.32 11.69
N LEU A 234 -12.20 -17.91 11.19
CA LEU A 234 -11.74 -16.51 11.21
C LEU A 234 -11.27 -16.09 9.84
N ILE A 235 -11.67 -14.90 9.41
CA ILE A 235 -11.19 -14.20 8.22
C ILE A 235 -10.32 -13.04 8.68
N LEU A 236 -9.03 -13.08 8.33
CA LEU A 236 -8.10 -11.96 8.53
C LEU A 236 -7.93 -11.26 7.20
N ASP A 237 -8.45 -10.04 7.10
CA ASP A 237 -8.40 -9.26 5.86
C ASP A 237 -7.19 -8.31 5.87
N LEU A 238 -6.23 -8.58 4.99
CA LEU A 238 -5.01 -7.81 4.77
C LEU A 238 -5.04 -7.08 3.42
N ARG A 239 -6.19 -6.99 2.76
CA ARG A 239 -6.32 -6.22 1.52
C ARG A 239 -6.04 -4.75 1.78
N ASP A 240 -5.39 -4.09 0.84
CA ASP A 240 -4.97 -2.67 0.90
C ASP A 240 -4.02 -2.33 2.07
N ASN A 241 -3.41 -3.35 2.68
CA ASN A 241 -2.47 -3.19 3.79
C ASN A 241 -1.02 -3.22 3.30
N GLY A 242 -0.37 -2.06 3.23
CA GLY A 242 1.01 -1.89 2.77
C GLY A 242 2.10 -2.43 3.71
N GLY A 243 1.72 -3.01 4.86
CA GLY A 243 2.65 -3.57 5.85
C GLY A 243 2.94 -2.65 7.04
N GLY A 244 4.14 -2.74 7.58
CA GLY A 244 4.64 -2.01 8.74
C GLY A 244 5.72 -2.80 9.48
N LEU A 245 5.64 -2.86 10.81
CA LEU A 245 6.66 -3.48 11.67
C LEU A 245 6.66 -5.01 11.56
N ILE A 246 7.84 -5.59 11.36
CA ILE A 246 8.06 -7.04 11.27
C ILE A 246 7.65 -7.73 12.58
N ASP A 247 8.01 -7.15 13.73
CA ASP A 247 7.70 -7.71 15.04
C ASP A 247 6.19 -7.89 15.27
N GLU A 248 5.39 -6.96 14.75
CA GLU A 248 3.92 -7.06 14.84
C GLU A 248 3.37 -8.18 13.95
N ALA A 249 3.96 -8.37 12.76
CA ALA A 249 3.62 -9.50 11.89
C ALA A 249 3.93 -10.85 12.56
N ILE A 250 5.11 -10.97 13.19
CA ILE A 250 5.52 -12.18 13.92
C ILE A 250 4.56 -12.50 15.05
N LYS A 251 4.17 -11.50 15.86
CA LYS A 251 3.20 -11.66 16.95
C LYS A 251 1.83 -12.12 16.44
N ILE A 252 1.36 -11.58 15.30
CA ILE A 252 0.07 -11.98 14.72
C ILE A 252 0.14 -13.43 14.21
N VAL A 253 1.22 -13.84 13.55
CA VAL A 253 1.43 -15.23 13.16
C VAL A 253 1.42 -16.12 14.40
N ASN A 254 2.09 -15.72 15.48
CA ASN A 254 2.16 -16.49 16.75
C ASN A 254 0.78 -16.69 17.41
N PHE A 255 -0.22 -15.88 17.11
CA PHE A 255 -1.58 -16.14 17.63
C PHE A 255 -2.15 -17.47 17.14
N PHE A 256 -1.72 -17.95 15.98
CA PHE A 256 -2.29 -19.08 15.27
C PHE A 256 -1.35 -20.29 15.08
N VAL A 257 -0.07 -20.15 15.44
CA VAL A 257 0.92 -21.24 15.32
C VAL A 257 1.62 -21.49 16.66
N PRO A 258 2.12 -22.70 16.92
CA PRO A 258 2.86 -23.01 18.14
C PRO A 258 4.10 -22.13 18.33
N ALA A 259 4.60 -22.04 19.56
CA ALA A 259 5.90 -21.43 19.85
C ALA A 259 7.05 -22.24 19.22
N GLY A 260 8.12 -21.56 18.81
CA GLY A 260 9.31 -22.13 18.16
C GLY A 260 9.26 -22.20 16.64
N GLU A 261 8.12 -21.91 16.01
CA GLU A 261 7.98 -21.91 14.56
C GLU A 261 8.74 -20.74 13.92
N GLU A 262 9.46 -21.01 12.83
CA GLU A 262 10.07 -19.99 12.02
C GLU A 262 9.01 -19.20 11.26
N VAL A 263 9.09 -17.87 11.34
CA VAL A 263 8.16 -16.96 10.65
C VAL A 263 8.86 -16.28 9.49
N VAL A 264 10.03 -15.74 9.74
CA VAL A 264 10.79 -15.00 8.72
C VAL A 264 12.28 -15.03 9.05
N THR A 265 13.09 -15.16 8.00
CA THR A 265 14.56 -15.03 8.09
C THR A 265 14.99 -13.81 7.29
N THR A 266 15.80 -12.92 7.87
CA THR A 266 16.37 -11.77 7.17
C THR A 266 17.84 -12.01 6.85
N ARG A 267 18.28 -11.64 5.63
CA ARG A 267 19.66 -11.79 5.16
C ARG A 267 20.17 -10.47 4.59
N GLY A 268 21.17 -9.89 5.27
CA GLY A 268 21.84 -8.66 4.84
C GLY A 268 22.97 -8.91 3.84
N ARG A 269 23.74 -7.86 3.54
CA ARG A 269 24.86 -7.87 2.57
C ARG A 269 25.90 -8.96 2.84
N ASN A 270 26.19 -9.25 4.11
CA ASN A 270 27.07 -10.32 4.55
C ASN A 270 26.22 -11.44 5.18
N ALA A 271 25.54 -12.24 4.36
CA ALA A 271 24.57 -13.24 4.78
C ALA A 271 25.06 -14.11 5.96
N ARG A 272 26.32 -14.55 5.95
CA ARG A 272 26.86 -15.39 7.04
C ARG A 272 26.98 -14.68 8.42
N ARG A 273 26.96 -13.34 8.46
CA ARG A 273 27.11 -12.54 9.70
C ARG A 273 25.87 -11.71 10.03
N GLN A 274 24.92 -11.60 9.11
CA GLN A 274 23.74 -10.75 9.20
C GLN A 274 22.46 -11.53 8.87
N GLU A 275 22.46 -12.84 9.13
CA GLU A 275 21.27 -13.64 9.07
C GLU A 275 20.60 -13.64 10.45
N VAL A 276 19.31 -13.25 10.48
CA VAL A 276 18.51 -13.30 11.70
C VAL A 276 17.25 -14.09 11.41
N VAL A 277 17.04 -15.15 12.20
CA VAL A 277 15.86 -16.00 12.14
C VAL A 277 14.88 -15.58 13.24
N TYR A 278 13.70 -15.14 12.84
CA TYR A 278 12.61 -14.78 13.75
C TYR A 278 11.65 -15.94 13.93
N ARG A 279 11.40 -16.29 15.17
CA ARG A 279 10.51 -17.40 15.55
C ARG A 279 9.40 -16.91 16.45
N THR A 280 8.29 -17.65 16.47
CA THR A 280 7.24 -17.48 17.46
C THR A 280 7.77 -17.83 18.86
N THR A 281 7.40 -17.04 19.87
CA THR A 281 7.90 -17.20 21.24
C THR A 281 6.80 -17.46 22.27
N ASP A 282 5.60 -16.93 22.00
CA ASP A 282 4.51 -16.89 22.96
C ASP A 282 3.55 -18.08 22.80
N LYS A 283 2.77 -18.34 23.83
CA LYS A 283 1.65 -19.29 23.76
C LYS A 283 0.63 -18.76 22.74
N PRO A 284 0.25 -19.59 21.74
CA PRO A 284 -0.74 -19.19 20.74
C PRO A 284 -2.11 -18.94 21.36
N LEU A 285 -2.93 -18.13 20.69
CA LEU A 285 -4.32 -17.89 21.09
C LEU A 285 -5.24 -19.06 20.65
N ASP A 286 -5.02 -19.54 19.42
CA ASP A 286 -5.80 -20.64 18.86
C ASP A 286 -5.11 -21.26 17.65
N THR A 287 -4.64 -22.49 17.78
CA THR A 287 -3.98 -23.22 16.69
C THR A 287 -4.95 -24.04 15.84
N GLN A 288 -6.23 -24.10 16.21
CA GLN A 288 -7.21 -25.02 15.60
C GLN A 288 -8.27 -24.30 14.76
N ILE A 289 -8.60 -23.04 15.08
CA ILE A 289 -9.65 -22.32 14.36
C ILE A 289 -9.36 -22.29 12.85
N PRO A 290 -10.26 -22.71 11.97
CA PRO A 290 -10.10 -22.52 10.52
C PRO A 290 -9.85 -21.05 10.17
N LEU A 291 -8.79 -20.77 9.40
CA LEU A 291 -8.31 -19.42 9.13
C LEU A 291 -8.20 -19.17 7.62
N ALA A 292 -8.85 -18.13 7.15
CA ALA A 292 -8.68 -17.59 5.80
C ALA A 292 -8.01 -16.21 5.87
N VAL A 293 -7.03 -15.96 5.01
CA VAL A 293 -6.36 -14.66 4.90
C VAL A 293 -6.67 -14.06 3.54
N LEU A 294 -7.29 -12.87 3.53
CA LEU A 294 -7.59 -12.15 2.28
C LEU A 294 -6.43 -11.21 1.92
N ILE A 295 -5.99 -11.28 0.68
CA ILE A 295 -4.93 -10.42 0.14
C ILE A 295 -5.32 -9.82 -1.21
N ASN A 296 -4.69 -8.69 -1.56
CA ASN A 296 -4.77 -8.11 -2.89
C ASN A 296 -3.41 -7.52 -3.33
N ALA A 297 -3.37 -6.92 -4.52
CA ALA A 297 -2.14 -6.35 -5.10
C ALA A 297 -1.49 -5.23 -4.25
N GLN A 298 -2.20 -4.69 -3.26
CA GLN A 298 -1.70 -3.69 -2.32
C GLN A 298 -1.23 -4.31 -0.99
N SER A 299 -1.50 -5.59 -0.76
CA SER A 299 -0.98 -6.33 0.40
C SER A 299 0.52 -6.48 0.26
N ALA A 300 1.32 -5.83 1.13
CA ALA A 300 2.77 -5.74 0.98
C ALA A 300 3.52 -5.95 2.31
N SER A 301 4.80 -6.36 2.22
CA SER A 301 5.75 -6.38 3.35
C SER A 301 5.24 -7.22 4.54
N ALA A 302 4.94 -6.62 5.72
CA ALA A 302 4.44 -7.33 6.90
C ALA A 302 3.15 -8.13 6.61
N SER A 303 2.26 -7.64 5.73
CA SER A 303 1.09 -8.40 5.27
C SER A 303 1.48 -9.66 4.53
N GLU A 304 2.56 -9.60 3.73
CA GLU A 304 3.08 -10.74 3.00
C GLU A 304 3.84 -11.72 3.93
N ILE A 305 4.47 -11.21 4.99
CA ILE A 305 5.03 -12.07 6.05
C ILE A 305 3.92 -12.85 6.73
N VAL A 306 2.83 -12.19 7.16
CA VAL A 306 1.71 -12.89 7.81
C VAL A 306 1.06 -13.90 6.87
N SER A 307 0.61 -13.46 5.69
CA SER A 307 -0.08 -14.34 4.74
C SER A 307 0.82 -15.48 4.25
N GLY A 308 2.06 -15.17 3.88
CA GLY A 308 3.00 -16.15 3.35
C GLY A 308 3.50 -17.15 4.39
N SER A 309 3.75 -16.70 5.63
CA SER A 309 4.16 -17.63 6.71
C SER A 309 3.03 -18.56 7.11
N LEU A 310 1.79 -18.07 7.23
CA LEU A 310 0.62 -18.90 7.51
C LEU A 310 0.33 -19.87 6.35
N GLN A 311 0.59 -19.48 5.10
CA GLN A 311 0.50 -20.34 3.92
C GLN A 311 1.58 -21.43 3.95
N ASP A 312 2.85 -21.06 4.16
CA ASP A 312 3.99 -21.99 4.14
C ASP A 312 3.95 -23.01 5.30
N LEU A 313 3.34 -22.62 6.43
CA LEU A 313 3.10 -23.49 7.59
C LEU A 313 1.81 -24.31 7.47
N ASP A 314 1.08 -24.22 6.35
CA ASP A 314 -0.23 -24.86 6.11
C ASP A 314 -1.25 -24.55 7.21
N ARG A 315 -1.18 -23.35 7.80
CA ARG A 315 -2.06 -22.93 8.90
C ARG A 315 -3.29 -22.16 8.43
N ALA A 316 -3.22 -21.48 7.30
CA ALA A 316 -4.33 -20.73 6.74
C ALA A 316 -4.43 -20.92 5.23
N VAL A 317 -5.64 -20.78 4.70
CA VAL A 317 -5.87 -20.65 3.27
C VAL A 317 -5.78 -19.18 2.90
N VAL A 318 -4.88 -18.85 1.96
CA VAL A 318 -4.73 -17.50 1.43
C VAL A 318 -5.63 -17.34 0.20
N MET A 319 -6.46 -16.30 0.20
CA MET A 319 -7.46 -16.07 -0.85
C MET A 319 -7.37 -14.64 -1.39
N GLY A 320 -7.70 -14.46 -2.66
CA GLY A 320 -7.72 -13.14 -3.31
C GLY A 320 -6.91 -13.09 -4.59
N VAL A 321 -6.13 -12.04 -4.78
CA VAL A 321 -5.19 -11.91 -5.91
C VAL A 321 -3.76 -11.80 -5.40
N LYS A 322 -2.80 -12.06 -6.31
CA LYS A 322 -1.36 -11.98 -6.04
C LYS A 322 -0.98 -10.68 -5.33
N SER A 323 -0.21 -10.76 -4.27
CA SER A 323 0.23 -9.63 -3.45
C SER A 323 1.27 -8.74 -4.16
N TYR A 324 1.72 -7.69 -3.51
CA TYR A 324 2.64 -6.69 -4.07
C TYR A 324 4.01 -7.25 -4.43
N GLY A 325 4.62 -8.05 -3.58
CA GLY A 325 5.97 -8.60 -3.76
C GLY A 325 7.09 -7.70 -3.23
N LYS A 326 6.96 -7.20 -1.99
CA LYS A 326 8.01 -6.45 -1.29
C LYS A 326 8.73 -7.36 -0.28
N GLY A 327 9.89 -7.88 -0.67
CA GLY A 327 10.75 -8.74 0.15
C GLY A 327 11.99 -8.03 0.70
N LEU A 328 11.95 -6.71 0.87
CA LEU A 328 13.04 -5.86 1.37
C LEU A 328 12.76 -5.38 2.79
N VAL A 329 13.80 -5.37 3.62
CA VAL A 329 13.76 -4.86 4.99
C VAL A 329 14.47 -3.53 5.07
N GLN A 330 13.81 -2.53 5.63
CA GLN A 330 14.39 -1.23 5.92
C GLN A 330 14.72 -1.11 7.40
N THR A 331 15.87 -0.49 7.69
CA THR A 331 16.31 -0.12 9.03
C THR A 331 16.54 1.39 9.08
N THR A 332 16.10 2.02 10.15
CA THR A 332 16.36 3.44 10.39
C THR A 332 17.69 3.63 11.14
N MET A 333 18.48 4.59 10.69
CA MET A 333 19.76 4.97 11.31
C MET A 333 19.79 6.49 11.48
N GLN A 334 20.33 6.94 12.61
CA GLN A 334 20.48 8.36 12.91
C GLN A 334 21.61 8.98 12.09
N LEU A 335 21.40 10.18 11.63
CA LEU A 335 22.37 11.03 10.96
C LEU A 335 22.62 12.31 11.80
N PRO A 336 23.69 13.05 11.54
CA PRO A 336 23.91 14.37 12.15
C PRO A 336 22.71 15.30 11.97
N TYR A 337 22.59 16.28 12.87
CA TYR A 337 21.53 17.30 12.87
C TYR A 337 20.11 16.70 12.97
N ASP A 338 19.95 15.66 13.79
CA ASP A 338 18.69 14.96 14.05
C ASP A 338 18.02 14.37 12.78
N GLY A 339 18.80 14.23 11.71
CA GLY A 339 18.35 13.54 10.50
C GLY A 339 18.25 12.03 10.73
N THR A 340 17.43 11.37 9.95
CA THR A 340 17.27 9.91 9.96
C THR A 340 17.29 9.38 8.53
N ILE A 341 18.05 8.34 8.27
CA ILE A 341 17.98 7.58 7.03
C ILE A 341 17.24 6.26 7.27
N LYS A 342 16.24 5.99 6.44
CA LYS A 342 15.59 4.67 6.34
C LYS A 342 16.26 3.94 5.18
N LEU A 343 17.04 2.92 5.47
CA LEU A 343 17.91 2.24 4.51
C LEU A 343 17.50 0.80 4.33
N THR A 344 17.44 0.32 3.08
CA THR A 344 17.27 -1.11 2.78
C THR A 344 18.55 -1.87 3.15
N THR A 345 18.45 -2.72 4.18
CA THR A 345 19.59 -3.43 4.77
C THR A 345 19.59 -4.94 4.52
N ALA A 346 18.42 -5.53 4.25
CA ALA A 346 18.29 -6.97 4.08
C ALA A 346 17.14 -7.34 3.12
N LYS A 347 17.17 -8.60 2.67
CA LYS A 347 16.02 -9.30 2.09
C LYS A 347 15.44 -10.24 3.13
N TYR A 348 14.14 -10.52 3.05
CA TYR A 348 13.55 -11.52 3.92
C TYR A 348 13.03 -12.74 3.15
N TYR A 349 13.00 -13.85 3.88
CA TYR A 349 12.64 -15.18 3.42
C TYR A 349 11.60 -15.74 4.38
N ILE A 350 10.51 -16.28 3.87
CA ILE A 350 9.43 -16.89 4.67
C ILE A 350 9.69 -18.39 4.88
N PRO A 351 8.91 -19.13 5.68
CA PRO A 351 9.28 -20.47 6.17
C PRO A 351 9.69 -21.49 5.11
N SER A 352 9.14 -21.45 3.91
CA SER A 352 9.56 -22.32 2.79
C SER A 352 10.97 -22.00 2.27
N GLY A 353 11.58 -20.91 2.72
CA GLY A 353 12.88 -20.40 2.24
C GLY A 353 12.79 -19.52 1.00
N ARG A 354 11.61 -19.25 0.48
CA ARG A 354 11.39 -18.37 -0.68
C ARG A 354 11.51 -16.88 -0.31
N CYS A 355 12.12 -16.10 -1.22
CA CYS A 355 12.11 -14.65 -1.17
C CYS A 355 11.01 -14.13 -2.11
N ILE A 356 10.09 -13.35 -1.59
CA ILE A 356 8.93 -12.88 -2.35
C ILE A 356 9.18 -11.61 -3.17
N GLN A 357 10.40 -11.05 -3.13
CA GLN A 357 10.75 -9.82 -3.82
C GLN A 357 10.52 -9.94 -5.33
N ARG A 358 9.55 -9.17 -5.86
CA ARG A 358 9.15 -9.20 -7.27
C ARG A 358 10.01 -8.32 -8.17
N ILE A 359 10.40 -7.15 -7.67
CA ILE A 359 11.11 -6.14 -8.46
C ILE A 359 12.60 -6.25 -8.18
N ASP A 360 13.39 -6.41 -9.25
CA ASP A 360 14.84 -6.31 -9.15
C ASP A 360 15.28 -4.85 -9.35
N TYR A 361 15.75 -4.24 -8.27
CA TYR A 361 16.29 -2.89 -8.27
C TYR A 361 17.79 -2.83 -8.64
N GLN A 362 18.46 -3.96 -8.88
CA GLN A 362 19.83 -3.95 -9.34
C GLN A 362 19.97 -3.24 -10.69
N SER A 363 19.00 -3.44 -11.56
CA SER A 363 18.94 -2.76 -12.86
C SER A 363 18.80 -1.24 -12.76
N MET A 364 18.17 -0.72 -11.71
CA MET A 364 18.10 0.74 -11.46
C MET A 364 19.48 1.32 -11.20
N ARG A 365 20.32 0.64 -10.39
CA ARG A 365 21.71 1.04 -10.10
C ARG A 365 22.59 1.03 -11.34
N GLU A 366 22.19 0.30 -12.37
CA GLU A 366 22.84 0.26 -13.69
C GLU A 366 22.25 1.25 -14.69
N GLY A 367 21.31 2.11 -14.27
CA GLY A 367 20.63 3.09 -15.13
C GLY A 367 19.60 2.48 -16.11
N LYS A 368 19.19 1.21 -15.91
CA LYS A 368 18.29 0.47 -16.81
C LYS A 368 16.84 0.40 -16.34
N GLY A 369 16.50 1.09 -15.25
CA GLY A 369 15.17 1.04 -14.63
C GLY A 369 14.92 -0.24 -13.81
N ALA A 370 13.83 -0.25 -13.05
CA ALA A 370 13.41 -1.42 -12.28
C ALA A 370 12.85 -2.51 -13.19
N LYS A 371 13.22 -3.78 -12.97
CA LYS A 371 12.72 -4.92 -13.74
C LYS A 371 11.84 -5.80 -12.87
N VAL A 372 10.68 -6.16 -13.41
CA VAL A 372 9.84 -7.22 -12.84
C VAL A 372 10.38 -8.56 -13.32
N LEU A 373 10.61 -9.49 -12.38
CA LEU A 373 10.99 -10.86 -12.72
C LEU A 373 9.80 -11.57 -13.39
N PRO A 374 9.95 -12.11 -14.60
CA PRO A 374 8.88 -12.87 -15.24
C PRO A 374 8.60 -14.16 -14.48
N ASP A 375 7.35 -14.59 -14.47
CA ASP A 375 6.92 -15.79 -13.74
C ASP A 375 7.67 -17.08 -14.19
N SER A 376 8.16 -17.11 -15.44
CA SER A 376 8.99 -18.21 -15.97
C SER A 376 10.35 -18.36 -15.29
N LEU A 377 10.84 -17.33 -14.63
CA LEU A 377 12.13 -17.33 -13.89
C LEU A 377 11.96 -17.56 -12.38
N THR A 378 10.73 -17.73 -11.90
CA THR A 378 10.46 -18.01 -10.48
C THR A 378 10.84 -19.46 -10.14
N LYS A 379 11.37 -19.66 -8.91
CA LYS A 379 11.73 -20.98 -8.40
C LYS A 379 10.58 -21.59 -7.64
N VAL A 380 10.44 -22.90 -7.71
CA VAL A 380 9.47 -23.68 -6.96
C VAL A 380 10.02 -23.98 -5.57
N PHE A 381 9.16 -23.77 -4.57
CA PHE A 381 9.34 -24.14 -3.18
C PHE A 381 8.11 -24.92 -2.73
N HIS A 382 8.13 -25.45 -1.52
CA HIS A 382 7.03 -26.23 -0.98
C HIS A 382 6.67 -25.76 0.42
N THR A 383 5.39 -25.76 0.72
CA THR A 383 4.88 -25.56 2.08
C THR A 383 5.26 -26.77 2.95
N ARG A 384 4.97 -26.71 4.23
CA ARG A 384 5.21 -27.82 5.17
C ARG A 384 4.52 -29.12 4.72
N ALA A 385 3.29 -29.04 4.22
CA ALA A 385 2.54 -30.19 3.68
C ALA A 385 2.94 -30.59 2.25
N GLY A 386 3.86 -29.87 1.60
CA GLY A 386 4.34 -30.17 0.26
C GLY A 386 3.56 -29.50 -0.88
N ARG A 387 2.70 -28.55 -0.62
CA ARG A 387 2.03 -27.76 -1.67
C ARG A 387 3.05 -26.86 -2.40
N GLU A 388 2.95 -26.78 -3.72
CA GLU A 388 3.83 -25.93 -4.52
C GLU A 388 3.56 -24.44 -4.27
N VAL A 389 4.62 -23.68 -3.99
CA VAL A 389 4.63 -22.23 -3.88
C VAL A 389 5.85 -21.67 -4.62
N ARG A 390 5.84 -20.38 -5.00
CA ARG A 390 6.88 -19.79 -5.83
C ARG A 390 7.49 -18.55 -5.18
N ASP A 391 8.76 -18.26 -5.52
CA ASP A 391 9.43 -17.02 -5.13
C ASP A 391 9.19 -15.86 -6.13
N ALA A 392 9.84 -14.73 -5.86
CA ALA A 392 10.01 -13.58 -6.77
C ALA A 392 8.71 -13.01 -7.38
N GLY A 393 7.57 -13.25 -6.78
CA GLY A 393 6.31 -12.78 -7.35
C GLY A 393 5.32 -12.19 -6.36
N GLY A 394 5.67 -12.03 -5.09
CA GLY A 394 4.73 -11.84 -3.99
C GLY A 394 4.11 -13.16 -3.54
N ILE A 395 3.05 -13.07 -2.75
CA ILE A 395 2.29 -14.24 -2.30
C ILE A 395 1.21 -14.54 -3.33
N LEU A 396 1.28 -15.73 -3.93
CA LEU A 396 0.23 -16.26 -4.78
C LEU A 396 -0.83 -16.90 -3.89
N PRO A 397 -2.11 -16.50 -3.98
CA PRO A 397 -3.15 -17.09 -3.15
C PRO A 397 -3.42 -18.55 -3.51
N ASP A 398 -3.84 -19.36 -2.52
CA ASP A 398 -4.27 -20.74 -2.72
C ASP A 398 -5.59 -20.80 -3.53
N ILE A 399 -6.44 -19.79 -3.33
CA ILE A 399 -7.68 -19.60 -4.10
C ILE A 399 -7.67 -18.19 -4.71
N THR A 400 -7.52 -18.14 -6.02
CA THR A 400 -7.58 -16.87 -6.75
C THR A 400 -9.02 -16.39 -6.88
N LEU A 401 -9.26 -15.16 -6.44
CA LEU A 401 -10.56 -14.49 -6.52
C LEU A 401 -10.35 -13.13 -7.17
N THR A 402 -11.12 -12.83 -8.21
CA THR A 402 -11.13 -11.51 -8.82
C THR A 402 -12.13 -10.61 -8.12
N SER A 403 -11.73 -9.39 -7.78
CA SER A 403 -12.68 -8.34 -7.41
C SER A 403 -13.36 -7.81 -8.67
N ASP A 404 -14.57 -7.28 -8.51
CA ASP A 404 -15.18 -6.53 -9.60
C ASP A 404 -14.29 -5.33 -9.94
N THR A 405 -14.10 -5.09 -11.21
CA THR A 405 -13.44 -3.87 -11.68
C THR A 405 -14.37 -2.69 -11.41
N LEU A 406 -13.91 -1.75 -10.59
CA LEU A 406 -14.67 -0.54 -10.32
C LEU A 406 -14.79 0.28 -11.61
N PRO A 407 -16.02 0.64 -12.05
CA PRO A 407 -16.19 1.49 -13.23
C PRO A 407 -15.44 2.81 -13.09
N THR A 408 -14.77 3.25 -14.14
CA THR A 408 -13.99 4.50 -14.17
C THR A 408 -14.80 5.68 -13.66
N MET A 409 -16.07 5.77 -14.00
CA MET A 409 -16.99 6.80 -13.50
C MET A 409 -17.03 6.85 -11.98
N VAL A 410 -17.15 5.69 -11.30
CA VAL A 410 -17.23 5.62 -9.83
C VAL A 410 -15.89 6.01 -9.19
N TYR A 411 -14.77 5.69 -9.83
CA TYR A 411 -13.47 6.17 -9.40
C TYR A 411 -13.43 7.71 -9.38
N TYR A 412 -13.88 8.36 -10.47
CA TYR A 412 -13.93 9.83 -10.55
C TYR A 412 -14.90 10.45 -9.55
N LEU A 413 -16.04 9.80 -9.28
CA LEU A 413 -17.02 10.27 -8.29
C LEU A 413 -16.46 10.35 -6.89
N ARG A 414 -15.52 9.48 -6.50
CA ARG A 414 -14.87 9.49 -5.18
C ARG A 414 -14.07 10.76 -4.90
N PHE A 415 -13.59 11.43 -5.97
CA PHE A 415 -12.81 12.66 -5.89
C PHE A 415 -13.60 13.89 -6.38
N ASN A 416 -14.89 13.71 -6.74
CA ASN A 416 -15.72 14.77 -7.25
C ASN A 416 -16.38 15.55 -6.10
N ASN A 417 -16.25 16.88 -6.15
CA ASN A 417 -16.80 17.75 -5.12
C ASN A 417 -18.33 17.79 -5.13
N ASP A 418 -18.97 17.68 -6.29
CA ASP A 418 -20.45 17.73 -6.39
C ASP A 418 -21.08 16.49 -5.75
N ALA A 419 -20.45 15.32 -5.88
CA ALA A 419 -20.86 14.10 -5.19
C ALA A 419 -20.71 14.25 -3.67
N PHE A 420 -19.56 14.77 -3.20
CA PHE A 420 -19.34 15.05 -1.79
C PHE A 420 -20.35 16.07 -1.22
N ASP A 421 -20.62 17.13 -1.96
CA ASP A 421 -21.54 18.18 -1.55
C ASP A 421 -23.00 17.68 -1.55
N TRP A 422 -23.38 16.81 -2.50
CA TRP A 422 -24.70 16.19 -2.47
C TRP A 422 -24.88 15.34 -1.20
N VAL A 423 -23.89 14.52 -0.83
CA VAL A 423 -23.91 13.76 0.44
C VAL A 423 -24.00 14.69 1.65
N THR A 424 -23.30 15.82 1.62
CA THR A 424 -23.34 16.83 2.71
C THR A 424 -24.73 17.46 2.82
N ASP A 425 -25.38 17.78 1.69
CA ASP A 425 -26.73 18.31 1.63
C ASP A 425 -27.77 17.28 2.08
N TYR A 426 -27.60 16.01 1.67
CA TYR A 426 -28.43 14.91 2.14
C TYR A 426 -28.42 14.78 3.67
N VAL A 427 -27.21 14.77 4.28
CA VAL A 427 -27.06 14.69 5.74
C VAL A 427 -27.67 15.89 6.45
N ARG A 428 -27.61 17.07 5.83
CA ARG A 428 -28.21 18.29 6.39
C ARG A 428 -29.75 18.23 6.41
N SER A 429 -30.35 17.60 5.39
CA SER A 429 -31.83 17.48 5.28
C SER A 429 -32.38 16.29 6.09
N HIS A 430 -31.57 15.32 6.47
CA HIS A 430 -31.98 14.14 7.22
C HIS A 430 -31.30 14.11 8.60
N ARG A 431 -32.07 14.27 9.68
CA ARG A 431 -31.53 14.25 11.05
C ARG A 431 -31.02 12.88 11.49
N SER A 432 -31.61 11.83 10.99
CA SER A 432 -31.28 10.42 11.27
C SER A 432 -31.59 9.57 10.07
N ILE A 433 -30.93 8.41 9.99
CA ILE A 433 -31.19 7.39 8.98
C ILE A 433 -31.35 6.01 9.66
N ALA A 434 -31.78 5.00 8.91
CA ALA A 434 -31.84 3.63 9.39
C ALA A 434 -30.44 3.09 9.76
N SER A 435 -30.41 1.96 10.48
CA SER A 435 -29.16 1.29 10.85
C SER A 435 -28.29 0.99 9.62
N PRO A 436 -26.96 0.81 9.77
CA PRO A 436 -26.08 0.52 8.62
C PRO A 436 -26.56 -0.64 7.75
N ARG A 437 -27.10 -1.69 8.36
CA ARG A 437 -27.59 -2.88 7.64
C ARG A 437 -28.91 -2.65 6.92
N ASP A 438 -29.75 -1.76 7.44
CA ASP A 438 -31.11 -1.53 6.95
C ASP A 438 -31.22 -0.33 6.01
N PHE A 439 -30.23 0.57 6.05
CA PHE A 439 -30.23 1.76 5.20
C PHE A 439 -30.22 1.42 3.72
N ARG A 440 -31.10 2.06 2.96
CA ARG A 440 -31.18 1.97 1.50
C ARG A 440 -31.45 3.36 0.94
N LEU A 441 -30.78 3.71 -0.14
CA LEU A 441 -31.12 4.88 -0.95
C LEU A 441 -32.48 4.67 -1.60
N THR A 442 -33.31 5.72 -1.64
CA THR A 442 -34.55 5.71 -2.36
C THR A 442 -34.35 6.06 -3.84
N GLU A 443 -35.35 5.75 -4.68
CA GLU A 443 -35.38 6.21 -6.09
C GLU A 443 -35.25 7.73 -6.21
N ALA A 444 -35.94 8.46 -5.33
CA ALA A 444 -35.91 9.93 -5.30
C ALA A 444 -34.50 10.46 -4.95
N ASP A 445 -33.80 9.81 -4.00
CA ASP A 445 -32.44 10.19 -3.64
C ASP A 445 -31.49 10.00 -4.83
N TYR A 446 -31.59 8.85 -5.51
CA TYR A 446 -30.75 8.58 -6.67
C TYR A 446 -31.03 9.52 -7.85
N ALA A 447 -32.32 9.82 -8.10
CA ALA A 447 -32.72 10.78 -9.11
C ALA A 447 -32.15 12.18 -8.83
N SER A 448 -32.31 12.68 -7.59
CA SER A 448 -31.76 13.97 -7.15
C SER A 448 -30.22 14.04 -7.31
N PHE A 449 -29.51 12.96 -6.97
CA PHE A 449 -28.07 12.87 -7.19
C PHE A 449 -27.72 12.95 -8.68
N SER A 450 -28.43 12.18 -9.51
CA SER A 450 -28.21 12.13 -10.95
C SER A 450 -28.48 13.49 -11.61
N GLU A 451 -29.56 14.17 -11.24
CA GLU A 451 -29.90 15.51 -11.71
C GLU A 451 -28.79 16.51 -11.38
N ARG A 452 -28.27 16.49 -10.14
CA ARG A 452 -27.16 17.36 -9.74
C ARG A 452 -25.93 17.15 -10.61
N LEU A 453 -25.54 15.91 -10.89
CA LEU A 453 -24.37 15.63 -11.73
C LEU A 453 -24.59 16.11 -13.18
N ILE A 454 -25.81 15.95 -13.71
CA ILE A 454 -26.16 16.43 -15.04
C ILE A 454 -26.11 17.96 -15.10
N GLU A 455 -26.70 18.67 -14.14
CA GLU A 455 -26.66 20.13 -14.04
C GLU A 455 -25.21 20.67 -13.93
N LYS A 456 -24.38 20.00 -13.15
CA LYS A 456 -22.97 20.33 -12.95
C LYS A 456 -22.08 19.88 -14.11
N LYS A 457 -22.66 19.20 -15.12
CA LYS A 457 -21.95 18.70 -16.30
C LYS A 457 -20.77 17.81 -15.89
N PHE A 458 -20.99 16.90 -14.92
CA PHE A 458 -20.00 15.96 -14.50
C PHE A 458 -19.44 15.21 -15.71
N ASP A 459 -18.13 15.13 -15.80
CA ASP A 459 -17.42 14.39 -16.84
C ASP A 459 -16.27 13.56 -16.24
N TYR A 460 -15.89 12.51 -16.94
CA TYR A 460 -14.82 11.63 -16.55
C TYR A 460 -14.14 11.04 -17.79
N ASP A 461 -12.93 10.52 -17.60
CA ASP A 461 -12.10 9.99 -18.67
C ASP A 461 -12.63 8.65 -19.19
N ARG A 462 -13.31 8.68 -20.33
CA ARG A 462 -13.83 7.50 -21.02
C ARG A 462 -12.77 6.91 -21.95
N GLN A 463 -12.33 5.69 -21.65
CA GLN A 463 -11.27 5.04 -22.41
C GLN A 463 -11.72 4.63 -23.82
N SER A 464 -12.99 4.24 -24.01
CA SER A 464 -13.50 3.77 -25.30
C SER A 464 -13.30 4.76 -26.45
N GLY A 465 -13.55 6.06 -26.20
CA GLY A 465 -13.33 7.10 -27.21
C GLY A 465 -11.86 7.29 -27.55
N LYS A 466 -10.98 7.22 -26.55
CA LYS A 466 -9.52 7.32 -26.74
C LYS A 466 -8.96 6.14 -27.52
N GLU A 467 -9.39 4.93 -27.19
CA GLU A 467 -8.95 3.71 -27.89
C GLU A 467 -9.49 3.68 -29.33
N LEU A 468 -10.73 4.16 -29.55
CA LEU A 468 -11.28 4.31 -30.90
C LEU A 468 -10.45 5.29 -31.74
N GLN A 469 -10.05 6.43 -31.17
CA GLN A 469 -9.20 7.41 -31.85
C GLN A 469 -7.82 6.82 -32.20
N LYS A 470 -7.18 6.11 -31.26
CA LYS A 470 -5.91 5.42 -31.52
C LYS A 470 -6.03 4.40 -32.64
N LEU A 471 -7.12 3.60 -32.62
CA LEU A 471 -7.38 2.59 -33.64
C LEU A 471 -7.61 3.23 -35.01
N GLU A 472 -8.34 4.36 -35.07
CA GLU A 472 -8.53 5.13 -36.31
C GLU A 472 -7.21 5.66 -36.87
N ASP A 473 -6.35 6.20 -36.00
CA ASP A 473 -5.05 6.74 -36.40
C ASP A 473 -4.13 5.62 -36.90
N LEU A 474 -4.17 4.45 -36.25
CA LEU A 474 -3.44 3.26 -36.69
C LEU A 474 -3.97 2.77 -38.05
N ALA A 475 -5.29 2.69 -38.23
CA ALA A 475 -5.91 2.31 -39.51
C ALA A 475 -5.57 3.27 -40.64
N LYS A 476 -5.43 4.57 -40.35
CA LYS A 476 -4.94 5.58 -41.33
C LYS A 476 -3.49 5.30 -41.71
N PHE A 477 -2.64 5.05 -40.72
CA PHE A 477 -1.22 4.76 -40.95
C PHE A 477 -1.00 3.48 -41.75
N GLU A 478 -1.77 2.43 -41.49
CA GLU A 478 -1.72 1.14 -42.18
C GLU A 478 -2.46 1.13 -43.53
N GLY A 479 -3.17 2.22 -43.90
CA GLY A 479 -3.89 2.33 -45.17
C GLY A 479 -5.26 1.64 -45.23
N TYR A 480 -5.80 1.18 -44.08
CA TYR A 480 -7.12 0.49 -44.02
C TYR A 480 -8.27 1.46 -43.78
N TYR A 481 -8.02 2.71 -43.42
CA TYR A 481 -9.07 3.66 -43.03
C TYR A 481 -10.12 3.88 -44.11
N SER A 482 -9.74 3.95 -45.41
CA SER A 482 -10.69 4.18 -46.51
C SER A 482 -11.76 3.08 -46.62
N LYS A 483 -11.41 1.84 -46.26
CA LYS A 483 -12.33 0.69 -46.27
C LYS A 483 -13.16 0.57 -44.99
N SER A 484 -12.72 1.17 -43.89
CA SER A 484 -13.34 1.06 -42.57
C SER A 484 -13.98 2.36 -42.09
N ARG A 485 -13.97 3.42 -42.90
CA ARG A 485 -14.45 4.77 -42.54
C ARG A 485 -15.88 4.75 -41.97
N GLU A 486 -16.80 4.09 -42.65
CA GLU A 486 -18.21 4.02 -42.23
C GLU A 486 -18.38 3.35 -40.87
N ALA A 487 -17.58 2.30 -40.59
CA ALA A 487 -17.57 1.63 -39.29
C ALA A 487 -17.05 2.57 -38.19
N PHE A 488 -15.97 3.34 -38.43
CA PHE A 488 -15.47 4.33 -37.47
C PHE A 488 -16.50 5.43 -37.19
N GLU A 489 -17.14 5.98 -38.22
CA GLU A 489 -18.19 7.01 -38.05
C GLU A 489 -19.41 6.48 -37.29
N THR A 490 -19.77 5.22 -37.50
CA THR A 490 -20.85 4.55 -36.77
C THR A 490 -20.46 4.37 -35.29
N LEU A 491 -19.24 3.87 -35.01
CA LEU A 491 -18.74 3.72 -33.63
C LEU A 491 -18.64 5.06 -32.91
N LYS A 492 -18.15 6.11 -33.57
CA LYS A 492 -18.12 7.47 -32.99
C LYS A 492 -19.52 7.95 -32.56
N LYS A 493 -20.56 7.67 -33.37
CA LYS A 493 -21.94 8.03 -33.03
C LYS A 493 -22.50 7.24 -31.85
N ILE A 494 -22.14 5.95 -31.75
CA ILE A 494 -22.59 5.06 -30.67
C ILE A 494 -21.86 5.35 -29.36
N LEU A 495 -20.56 5.67 -29.44
CA LEU A 495 -19.71 5.94 -28.29
C LEU A 495 -19.71 7.41 -27.84
N VAL A 496 -20.70 8.21 -28.29
CA VAL A 496 -20.87 9.57 -27.77
C VAL A 496 -21.13 9.50 -26.26
N PRO A 497 -20.40 10.31 -25.46
CA PRO A 497 -20.62 10.36 -24.03
C PRO A 497 -22.08 10.70 -23.69
N ASP A 498 -22.76 9.80 -22.98
CA ASP A 498 -24.11 10.02 -22.46
C ASP A 498 -24.11 9.79 -20.94
N LEU A 499 -24.09 10.90 -20.19
CA LEU A 499 -24.04 10.85 -18.73
C LEU A 499 -25.28 10.16 -18.13
N LYS A 500 -26.46 10.32 -18.73
CA LYS A 500 -27.69 9.66 -18.25
C LYS A 500 -27.60 8.15 -18.40
N HIS A 501 -27.11 7.71 -19.56
CA HIS A 501 -26.85 6.30 -19.80
C HIS A 501 -25.83 5.74 -18.80
N ASP A 502 -24.70 6.44 -18.60
CA ASP A 502 -23.62 5.99 -17.71
C ASP A 502 -24.08 5.90 -16.25
N LEU A 503 -24.86 6.88 -15.78
CA LEU A 503 -25.48 6.87 -14.45
C LEU A 503 -26.38 5.65 -14.26
N GLN A 504 -27.18 5.29 -15.26
CA GLN A 504 -28.04 4.10 -15.19
C GLN A 504 -27.25 2.80 -15.29
N ALA A 505 -26.29 2.71 -16.20
CA ALA A 505 -25.49 1.52 -16.43
C ALA A 505 -24.61 1.15 -15.20
N HIS A 506 -24.12 2.16 -14.50
CA HIS A 506 -23.25 1.98 -13.33
C HIS A 506 -23.96 2.20 -11.99
N ARG A 507 -25.29 2.30 -12.00
CA ARG A 507 -26.12 2.58 -10.83
C ARG A 507 -25.77 1.73 -9.59
N PRO A 508 -25.64 0.40 -9.66
CA PRO A 508 -25.34 -0.39 -8.46
C PRO A 508 -24.06 0.02 -7.75
N PHE A 509 -23.02 0.33 -8.50
CA PHE A 509 -21.73 0.79 -7.96
C PHE A 509 -21.80 2.21 -7.38
N ILE A 510 -22.60 3.07 -8.03
CA ILE A 510 -22.83 4.45 -7.56
C ILE A 510 -23.64 4.43 -6.26
N GLU A 511 -24.69 3.63 -6.18
CA GLU A 511 -25.50 3.47 -4.96
C GLU A 511 -24.68 2.91 -3.80
N GLU A 512 -23.79 1.95 -4.05
CA GLU A 512 -22.86 1.45 -3.04
C GLU A 512 -21.92 2.55 -2.53
N TYR A 513 -21.36 3.36 -3.44
CA TYR A 513 -20.52 4.51 -3.09
C TYR A 513 -21.29 5.53 -2.23
N LEU A 514 -22.48 5.96 -2.68
CA LEU A 514 -23.30 6.94 -1.96
C LEU A 514 -23.75 6.42 -0.60
N THR A 515 -24.18 5.15 -0.55
CA THR A 515 -24.55 4.47 0.70
C THR A 515 -23.38 4.49 1.69
N GLY A 516 -22.19 4.10 1.26
CA GLY A 516 -20.99 4.13 2.08
C GLY A 516 -20.65 5.54 2.57
N ALA A 517 -20.70 6.53 1.68
CA ALA A 517 -20.45 7.94 2.00
C ALA A 517 -21.46 8.50 3.01
N ILE A 518 -22.74 8.20 2.85
CA ILE A 518 -23.78 8.62 3.80
C ILE A 518 -23.58 7.91 5.15
N LEU A 519 -23.40 6.60 5.18
CA LEU A 519 -23.20 5.85 6.41
C LEU A 519 -21.98 6.36 7.20
N THR A 520 -20.91 6.74 6.51
CA THR A 520 -19.73 7.34 7.17
C THR A 520 -20.07 8.63 7.90
N ARG A 521 -21.02 9.43 7.41
CA ARG A 521 -21.44 10.69 8.07
C ARG A 521 -22.24 10.48 9.35
N TYR A 522 -23.01 9.37 9.45
CA TYR A 522 -23.86 9.09 10.63
C TYR A 522 -23.21 8.09 11.59
N TYR A 523 -22.48 7.12 11.05
CA TYR A 523 -21.96 5.96 11.80
C TYR A 523 -20.46 5.78 11.65
N TYR A 524 -19.75 6.80 11.16
CA TYR A 524 -18.32 6.78 10.86
C TYR A 524 -17.94 5.65 9.90
N ASN A 525 -16.65 5.45 9.68
CA ASN A 525 -16.16 4.38 8.79
C ASN A 525 -16.63 2.99 9.24
N ARG A 526 -16.82 2.79 10.54
CA ARG A 526 -17.31 1.52 11.09
C ARG A 526 -18.68 1.16 10.52
N GLY A 527 -19.63 2.09 10.44
CA GLY A 527 -20.96 1.83 9.88
C GLY A 527 -20.93 1.50 8.39
N ALA A 528 -20.10 2.19 7.62
CA ALA A 528 -19.92 1.87 6.20
C ALA A 528 -19.34 0.45 6.00
N LEU A 529 -18.38 0.05 6.83
CA LEU A 529 -17.79 -1.29 6.80
C LEU A 529 -18.77 -2.38 7.27
N GLU A 530 -19.56 -2.09 8.31
CA GLU A 530 -20.61 -3.01 8.80
C GLU A 530 -21.63 -3.36 7.70
N ARG A 531 -21.93 -2.40 6.82
CA ARG A 531 -22.81 -2.61 5.66
C ARG A 531 -22.11 -3.36 4.52
N ARG A 532 -20.89 -2.96 4.20
CA ARG A 532 -20.17 -3.44 3.01
C ARG A 532 -19.59 -4.86 3.17
N VAL A 533 -18.98 -5.14 4.33
CA VAL A 533 -18.21 -6.38 4.54
C VAL A 533 -19.02 -7.66 4.28
N PRO A 534 -20.27 -7.81 4.76
CA PRO A 534 -21.07 -9.00 4.48
C PRO A 534 -21.45 -9.18 2.99
N GLU A 535 -21.42 -8.11 2.22
CA GLU A 535 -21.75 -8.10 0.79
C GLU A 535 -20.54 -8.35 -0.11
N ASP A 536 -19.33 -8.25 0.45
CA ASP A 536 -18.07 -8.43 -0.29
C ASP A 536 -17.94 -9.86 -0.83
N LYS A 537 -17.68 -10.01 -2.13
CA LYS A 537 -17.58 -11.32 -2.80
C LYS A 537 -16.45 -12.19 -2.26
N MET A 538 -15.31 -11.59 -1.92
CA MET A 538 -14.19 -12.37 -1.36
C MET A 538 -14.49 -12.83 0.06
N VAL A 539 -15.16 -11.99 0.85
CA VAL A 539 -15.61 -12.37 2.21
C VAL A 539 -16.65 -13.48 2.12
N ARG A 540 -17.61 -13.42 1.21
CA ARG A 540 -18.58 -14.50 0.99
C ARG A 540 -17.90 -15.81 0.58
N ALA A 541 -16.95 -15.77 -0.34
CA ALA A 541 -16.18 -16.94 -0.74
C ALA A 541 -15.37 -17.53 0.43
N ALA A 542 -14.82 -16.68 1.31
CA ALA A 542 -14.13 -17.13 2.50
C ALA A 542 -15.10 -17.78 3.53
N ILE A 543 -16.30 -17.24 3.70
CA ILE A 543 -17.36 -17.83 4.53
C ILE A 543 -17.72 -19.22 4.01
N GLU A 544 -17.93 -19.37 2.71
CA GLU A 544 -18.24 -20.65 2.07
C GLU A 544 -17.12 -21.67 2.28
N LEU A 545 -15.86 -21.28 2.09
CA LEU A 545 -14.70 -22.15 2.30
C LEU A 545 -14.60 -22.61 3.76
N LEU A 546 -14.67 -21.68 4.70
CA LEU A 546 -14.57 -21.98 6.14
C LEU A 546 -15.79 -22.78 6.66
N GLY A 547 -16.92 -22.66 5.98
CA GLY A 547 -18.14 -23.44 6.25
C GLY A 547 -18.08 -24.88 5.74
N ASP A 548 -17.11 -25.23 4.88
CA ASP A 548 -16.90 -26.58 4.33
C ASP A 548 -15.56 -27.15 4.81
N PRO A 549 -15.55 -27.91 5.94
CA PRO A 549 -14.32 -28.46 6.51
C PRO A 549 -13.57 -29.40 5.56
N VAL A 550 -14.27 -30.11 4.68
CA VAL A 550 -13.66 -31.07 3.73
C VAL A 550 -12.90 -30.28 2.67
N ARG A 551 -13.53 -29.28 2.08
CA ARG A 551 -12.89 -28.39 1.09
C ARG A 551 -11.72 -27.62 1.71
N TYR A 552 -11.88 -27.10 2.93
CA TYR A 552 -10.82 -26.39 3.66
C TYR A 552 -9.60 -27.30 3.88
N ALA A 553 -9.79 -28.49 4.43
CA ALA A 553 -8.72 -29.45 4.66
C ALA A 553 -8.03 -29.89 3.37
N LYS A 554 -8.80 -30.12 2.29
CA LYS A 554 -8.26 -30.47 0.97
C LYS A 554 -7.40 -29.34 0.39
N THR A 555 -7.77 -28.08 0.60
CA THR A 555 -6.98 -26.92 0.12
C THR A 555 -5.63 -26.82 0.84
N LEU A 556 -5.54 -27.22 2.10
CA LEU A 556 -4.31 -27.25 2.90
C LEU A 556 -3.47 -28.52 2.71
N SER A 557 -3.98 -29.54 2.04
CA SER A 557 -3.25 -30.79 1.77
C SER A 557 -2.52 -30.75 0.43
N THR A 558 -1.48 -31.58 0.29
CA THR A 558 -0.81 -31.80 -1.00
C THR A 558 -1.80 -32.36 -2.00
N PRO A 559 -1.87 -31.86 -3.26
CA PRO A 559 -2.62 -32.53 -4.32
C PRO A 559 -2.14 -33.97 -4.46
N GLU A 560 -3.05 -34.95 -4.46
CA GLU A 560 -2.71 -36.34 -4.79
C GLU A 560 -1.94 -36.35 -6.12
N ALA A 561 -0.75 -36.96 -6.13
CA ALA A 561 0.02 -37.12 -7.33
C ALA A 561 -0.87 -37.84 -8.37
N LYS A 562 -1.12 -37.20 -9.52
CA LYS A 562 -1.78 -37.91 -10.63
C LYS A 562 -1.03 -39.21 -10.86
N PRO A 563 -1.70 -40.39 -10.86
CA PRO A 563 -1.04 -41.63 -11.16
C PRO A 563 -0.31 -41.49 -12.50
N ALA A 564 0.99 -41.80 -12.50
CA ALA A 564 1.80 -41.78 -13.70
C ALA A 564 1.06 -42.57 -14.78
N SER A 565 0.70 -41.89 -15.87
CA SER A 565 0.13 -42.58 -17.03
C SER A 565 1.13 -43.67 -17.45
N SER A 566 0.73 -44.94 -17.32
CA SER A 566 1.51 -46.08 -17.75
C SER A 566 1.93 -45.87 -19.21
N PRO A 567 3.20 -46.06 -19.56
CA PRO A 567 3.58 -45.96 -20.96
C PRO A 567 2.80 -47.01 -21.75
N SER A 568 2.00 -46.52 -22.71
CA SER A 568 1.35 -47.38 -23.69
C SER A 568 2.44 -48.19 -24.42
N LYS A 569 2.35 -49.50 -24.31
CA LYS A 569 3.16 -50.46 -25.07
C LYS A 569 2.90 -50.36 -26.56
#